data_632751ebc1a7f3a38236537042dd71f1
#
_entry.id   632751ebc1a7f3a38236537042dd71f1
#
_cell.length_a   1.000
_cell.length_b   1.000
_cell.length_c   1.000
_cell.angle_alpha   90.00
_cell.angle_beta   90.00
_cell.angle_gamma   90.00
#
_symmetry.space_group_name_H-M   'P 1'
#
loop_
_entity.id
_entity.type
_entity.pdbx_description
1 polymer ?
#
loop_
_entity_poly.entity_id
_entity_poly.type
_entity_poly.pdbx_seq_one_letter_code
_entity_poly.pdbx_strand_id
1 'polypeptide(L)'
;PGNPDPANFTACVLHSAMQPAGEFTCSEPLVNQLNHNILWGLKSNFLDVPTDCPQRDERLGWTGDAQIFCETACWLADTWTFYSKWLKDLAVDQLPDGGVANVVPNIEETHTEANWLMKNCPYGASGWGDAATVIPWVLYQMYGDDTILRSQYPSMKRWVDFMRANTQNGLFDFKMQLGDWVALDAEPGSYFGATPTALTSQAYYALSAQLLALAAEVLGNRQDAELYAGVHRQAAQDFAANFFTLDGAMTAQTQTAHILALRFGLTPQKWKQKTIQRRLRPIIWRQAGSGLTRLHRLGWGGTMVWPAC
;
A
#
# COMPACT_ATOMS: atom_id res chain seq x y z
N PRO A 1 -49.85 -7.94 0.07
CA PRO A 1 -48.63 -7.18 0.17
C PRO A 1 -49.03 -5.76 0.57
N GLY A 2 -48.87 -5.41 1.87
CA GLY A 2 -49.10 -4.06 2.38
C GLY A 2 -47.86 -3.22 2.27
N ASN A 3 -47.97 -1.89 2.38
CA ASN A 3 -46.82 -1.03 2.56
C ASN A 3 -46.26 -1.28 3.96
N PRO A 4 -44.98 -1.68 4.11
CA PRO A 4 -44.38 -1.83 5.42
C PRO A 4 -44.28 -0.47 6.11
N ASP A 5 -44.64 -0.41 7.37
CA ASP A 5 -44.43 0.78 8.18
C ASP A 5 -42.96 1.00 8.47
N PRO A 6 -42.33 2.12 8.05
CA PRO A 6 -40.92 2.41 8.34
C PRO A 6 -40.55 2.35 9.83
N ALA A 7 -41.52 2.59 10.74
CA ALA A 7 -41.31 2.49 12.18
C ALA A 7 -40.98 1.07 12.67
N ASN A 8 -41.26 0.03 11.85
CA ASN A 8 -40.96 -1.34 12.17
C ASN A 8 -39.52 -1.76 11.75
N PHE A 9 -38.74 -0.84 11.19
CA PHE A 9 -37.37 -1.12 10.73
C PHE A 9 -36.38 -0.30 11.55
N THR A 10 -35.34 -0.97 12.02
CA THR A 10 -34.20 -0.34 12.69
C THR A 10 -32.94 -0.63 11.89
N ALA A 11 -32.26 0.42 11.40
CA ALA A 11 -30.95 0.30 10.79
C ALA A 11 -29.89 0.13 11.89
N CYS A 12 -29.11 -0.94 11.83
CA CYS A 12 -28.01 -1.18 12.74
C CYS A 12 -26.67 -1.01 12.01
N VAL A 13 -25.80 -0.20 12.59
CA VAL A 13 -24.41 -0.06 12.09
C VAL A 13 -23.56 -1.15 12.76
N LEU A 14 -22.92 -1.97 11.94
CA LEU A 14 -22.03 -3.03 12.40
C LEU A 14 -20.59 -2.72 11.94
N HIS A 15 -19.65 -2.76 12.86
CA HIS A 15 -18.22 -2.67 12.59
C HIS A 15 -17.42 -3.28 13.74
N SER A 16 -16.15 -3.60 13.51
CA SER A 16 -15.25 -4.04 14.58
C SER A 16 -15.11 -2.95 15.64
N ALA A 17 -15.10 -3.36 16.91
CA ALA A 17 -14.98 -2.43 18.03
C ALA A 17 -13.56 -1.85 18.07
N MET A 18 -13.42 -0.60 17.63
CA MET A 18 -12.18 0.17 17.66
C MET A 18 -12.47 1.51 18.31
N GLN A 19 -11.66 1.89 19.29
CA GLN A 19 -11.79 3.19 19.94
C GLN A 19 -11.24 4.29 19.02
N PRO A 20 -11.85 5.48 18.96
CA PRO A 20 -11.27 6.62 18.25
C PRO A 20 -9.86 6.92 18.77
N ALA A 21 -8.91 7.14 17.87
CA ALA A 21 -7.53 7.50 18.23
C ALA A 21 -7.39 9.00 18.53
N GLY A 22 -8.32 9.83 18.00
CA GLY A 22 -8.32 11.27 18.21
C GLY A 22 -9.53 11.94 17.59
N GLU A 23 -9.56 13.28 17.70
CA GLU A 23 -10.58 14.13 17.12
C GLU A 23 -9.93 15.15 16.18
N PHE A 24 -10.58 15.43 15.07
CA PHE A 24 -10.13 16.43 14.10
C PHE A 24 -11.24 17.41 13.76
N THR A 25 -10.93 18.69 13.91
CA THR A 25 -11.78 19.79 13.43
C THR A 25 -10.91 20.93 12.89
N CYS A 26 -11.41 21.62 11.88
CA CYS A 26 -10.77 22.82 11.34
C CYS A 26 -11.82 23.85 10.90
N SER A 27 -11.37 25.04 10.48
CA SER A 27 -12.24 26.12 10.03
C SER A 27 -12.91 25.89 8.68
N GLU A 28 -12.46 24.87 7.90
CA GLU A 28 -13.01 24.56 6.58
C GLU A 28 -14.04 23.43 6.67
N PRO A 29 -15.35 23.71 6.46
CA PRO A 29 -16.40 22.72 6.61
C PRO A 29 -16.26 21.50 5.70
N LEU A 30 -15.76 21.68 4.46
CA LEU A 30 -15.57 20.56 3.52
C LEU A 30 -14.47 19.59 3.97
N VAL A 31 -13.45 20.08 4.66
CA VAL A 31 -12.39 19.21 5.24
C VAL A 31 -12.95 18.44 6.44
N ASN A 32 -13.77 19.07 7.28
CA ASN A 32 -14.45 18.35 8.36
C ASN A 32 -15.40 17.27 7.82
N GLN A 33 -16.15 17.59 6.74
CA GLN A 33 -17.01 16.61 6.07
C GLN A 33 -16.20 15.47 5.47
N LEU A 34 -15.04 15.74 4.87
CA LEU A 34 -14.13 14.71 4.35
C LEU A 34 -13.65 13.77 5.46
N ASN A 35 -13.21 14.32 6.60
CA ASN A 35 -12.81 13.51 7.75
C ASN A 35 -13.95 12.62 8.25
N HIS A 36 -15.16 13.17 8.34
CA HIS A 36 -16.36 12.40 8.70
C HIS A 36 -16.61 11.24 7.72
N ASN A 37 -16.52 11.49 6.42
CA ASN A 37 -16.73 10.48 5.38
C ASN A 37 -15.66 9.37 5.47
N ILE A 38 -14.40 9.71 5.74
CA ILE A 38 -13.31 8.74 5.89
C ILE A 38 -13.55 7.83 7.11
N LEU A 39 -14.00 8.39 8.23
CA LEU A 39 -14.40 7.61 9.41
C LEU A 39 -15.52 6.62 9.13
N TRP A 40 -16.55 7.05 8.38
CA TRP A 40 -17.63 6.16 7.96
C TRP A 40 -17.15 5.11 6.94
N GLY A 41 -16.24 5.47 6.05
CA GLY A 41 -15.55 4.52 5.16
C GLY A 41 -14.82 3.43 5.95
N LEU A 42 -14.06 3.82 6.98
CA LEU A 42 -13.39 2.87 7.87
C LEU A 42 -14.41 1.93 8.55
N LYS A 43 -15.45 2.48 9.19
CA LYS A 43 -16.46 1.67 9.90
C LYS A 43 -17.18 0.69 8.97
N SER A 44 -17.53 1.11 7.75
CA SER A 44 -18.27 0.28 6.81
C SER A 44 -17.44 -0.84 6.19
N ASN A 45 -16.11 -0.71 6.20
CA ASN A 45 -15.19 -1.70 5.64
C ASN A 45 -14.49 -2.57 6.70
N PHE A 46 -14.40 -2.09 7.96
CA PHE A 46 -13.68 -2.80 9.01
C PHE A 46 -14.65 -3.60 9.88
N LEU A 47 -15.08 -4.74 9.37
CA LEU A 47 -15.86 -5.74 10.10
C LEU A 47 -15.13 -7.08 10.00
N ASP A 48 -14.31 -7.39 11.00
CA ASP A 48 -13.45 -8.57 11.11
C ASP A 48 -12.29 -8.63 10.10
N VAL A 49 -12.51 -8.14 8.88
CA VAL A 49 -11.56 -8.09 7.76
C VAL A 49 -11.55 -6.67 7.18
N PRO A 50 -10.39 -6.11 6.78
CA PRO A 50 -10.32 -4.80 6.11
C PRO A 50 -10.74 -4.96 4.64
N THR A 51 -12.04 -4.83 4.37
CA THR A 51 -12.56 -4.97 3.00
C THR A 51 -12.30 -3.73 2.15
N ASP A 52 -12.15 -3.92 0.84
CA ASP A 52 -11.95 -2.87 -0.15
C ASP A 52 -13.20 -1.99 -0.35
N CYS A 53 -14.38 -2.60 -0.26
CA CYS A 53 -15.64 -1.92 -0.48
C CYS A 53 -16.80 -2.58 0.31
N PRO A 54 -17.80 -1.81 0.79
CA PRO A 54 -18.93 -2.38 1.51
C PRO A 54 -20.19 -2.59 0.65
N GLN A 55 -20.26 -2.01 -0.57
CA GLN A 55 -21.52 -1.77 -1.28
C GLN A 55 -21.75 -2.63 -2.53
N ARG A 56 -20.80 -3.46 -2.95
CA ARG A 56 -20.92 -4.30 -4.16
C ARG A 56 -20.53 -5.75 -3.87
N ASP A 57 -20.75 -6.65 -4.83
CA ASP A 57 -20.40 -8.07 -4.76
C ASP A 57 -18.88 -8.28 -4.95
N GLU A 58 -18.13 -7.79 -4.03
CA GLU A 58 -16.69 -7.96 -3.83
C GLU A 58 -16.47 -8.10 -2.33
N ARG A 59 -16.28 -7.02 -1.59
CA ARG A 59 -16.15 -7.01 -0.11
C ARG A 59 -15.10 -7.99 0.39
N LEU A 60 -13.91 -7.89 -0.20
CA LEU A 60 -12.79 -8.78 0.05
C LEU A 60 -11.69 -8.07 0.82
N GLY A 61 -10.92 -8.82 1.60
CA GLY A 61 -9.75 -8.31 2.31
C GLY A 61 -8.53 -8.16 1.39
N TRP A 62 -8.61 -7.25 0.42
CA TRP A 62 -7.52 -6.95 -0.49
C TRP A 62 -6.30 -6.43 0.26
N THR A 63 -5.18 -7.11 0.10
CA THR A 63 -3.95 -6.81 0.83
C THR A 63 -3.33 -5.48 0.42
N GLY A 64 -3.48 -5.09 -0.85
CA GLY A 64 -3.04 -3.78 -1.34
C GLY A 64 -3.79 -2.63 -0.68
N ASP A 65 -5.10 -2.72 -0.61
CA ASP A 65 -5.98 -1.72 0.04
C ASP A 65 -5.68 -1.62 1.53
N ALA A 66 -5.59 -2.78 2.19
CA ALA A 66 -5.30 -2.85 3.62
C ALA A 66 -3.98 -2.18 3.99
N GLN A 67 -2.90 -2.43 3.23
CA GLN A 67 -1.59 -1.85 3.53
C GLN A 67 -1.53 -0.34 3.31
N ILE A 68 -2.17 0.16 2.24
CA ILE A 68 -2.13 1.59 1.93
C ILE A 68 -2.95 2.40 2.94
N PHE A 69 -4.04 1.84 3.44
CA PHE A 69 -4.92 2.50 4.39
C PHE A 69 -4.49 2.33 5.86
N CYS A 70 -3.61 1.38 6.18
CA CYS A 70 -3.23 1.00 7.55
C CYS A 70 -2.77 2.20 8.40
N GLU A 71 -1.87 3.03 7.89
CA GLU A 71 -1.38 4.20 8.61
C GLU A 71 -2.52 5.20 8.89
N THR A 72 -3.35 5.49 7.89
CA THR A 72 -4.53 6.33 8.05
C THR A 72 -5.51 5.76 9.08
N ALA A 73 -5.76 4.46 9.04
CA ALA A 73 -6.63 3.79 9.99
C ALA A 73 -6.14 3.93 11.43
N CYS A 74 -4.82 3.82 11.66
CA CYS A 74 -4.22 4.01 12.98
C CYS A 74 -4.37 5.46 13.51
N TRP A 75 -4.39 6.46 12.64
CA TRP A 75 -4.68 7.85 13.03
C TRP A 75 -6.13 8.08 13.38
N LEU A 76 -7.05 7.30 12.82
CA LEU A 76 -8.50 7.45 13.02
C LEU A 76 -9.02 6.64 14.21
N ALA A 77 -8.44 5.46 14.45
CA ALA A 77 -8.90 4.54 15.49
C ALA A 77 -7.75 3.67 16.01
N ASP A 78 -7.92 3.11 17.20
CA ASP A 78 -7.04 2.06 17.71
C ASP A 78 -7.28 0.77 16.93
N THR A 79 -6.44 0.52 15.95
CA THR A 79 -6.54 -0.61 15.02
C THR A 79 -5.58 -1.76 15.36
N TRP A 80 -4.85 -1.67 16.48
CA TRP A 80 -3.86 -2.67 16.87
C TRP A 80 -4.42 -4.09 16.88
N THR A 81 -5.49 -4.32 17.61
CA THR A 81 -6.12 -5.65 17.72
C THR A 81 -6.68 -6.13 16.40
N PHE A 82 -7.31 -5.24 15.64
CA PHE A 82 -7.90 -5.53 14.34
C PHE A 82 -6.86 -6.03 13.34
N TYR A 83 -5.80 -5.25 13.11
CA TYR A 83 -4.74 -5.66 12.19
C TYR A 83 -3.89 -6.80 12.72
N SER A 84 -3.66 -6.89 14.03
CA SER A 84 -2.94 -8.03 14.62
C SER A 84 -3.67 -9.35 14.42
N LYS A 85 -5.00 -9.34 14.45
CA LYS A 85 -5.82 -10.51 14.10
C LYS A 85 -5.70 -10.84 12.62
N TRP A 86 -5.94 -9.86 11.74
CA TRP A 86 -5.92 -10.07 10.30
C TRP A 86 -4.54 -10.49 9.76
N LEU A 87 -3.44 -9.99 10.34
CA LEU A 87 -2.09 -10.42 10.00
C LEU A 87 -1.82 -11.89 10.36
N LYS A 88 -2.52 -12.46 11.36
CA LYS A 88 -2.46 -13.91 11.63
C LYS A 88 -3.14 -14.70 10.50
N ASP A 89 -4.27 -14.20 10.02
CA ASP A 89 -4.95 -14.81 8.88
C ASP A 89 -4.05 -14.77 7.64
N LEU A 90 -3.42 -13.62 7.36
CA LEU A 90 -2.45 -13.47 6.27
C LEU A 90 -1.30 -14.49 6.38
N ALA A 91 -0.74 -14.65 7.59
CA ALA A 91 0.38 -15.57 7.80
C ALA A 91 -0.03 -17.04 7.65
N VAL A 92 -1.27 -17.39 7.97
CA VAL A 92 -1.84 -18.75 7.77
C VAL A 92 -2.11 -19.01 6.28
N ASP A 93 -2.64 -18.02 5.57
CA ASP A 93 -2.98 -18.10 4.14
C ASP A 93 -1.75 -17.95 3.22
N GLN A 94 -0.58 -17.62 3.77
CA GLN A 94 0.64 -17.48 2.99
C GLN A 94 1.06 -18.81 2.37
N LEU A 95 1.30 -18.81 1.06
CA LEU A 95 1.57 -20.02 0.27
C LEU A 95 2.88 -20.71 0.72
N PRO A 96 3.01 -22.02 0.44
CA PRO A 96 4.23 -22.77 0.84
C PRO A 96 5.54 -22.22 0.29
N ASP A 97 5.51 -21.59 -0.90
CA ASP A 97 6.65 -20.93 -1.51
C ASP A 97 6.98 -19.55 -0.90
N GLY A 98 6.15 -19.06 0.00
CA GLY A 98 6.28 -17.75 0.66
C GLY A 98 5.47 -16.64 -0.01
N GLY A 99 4.81 -16.91 -1.11
CA GLY A 99 3.91 -15.95 -1.77
C GLY A 99 2.75 -15.54 -0.86
N VAL A 100 2.34 -14.28 -0.93
CA VAL A 100 1.21 -13.74 -0.18
C VAL A 100 0.02 -13.64 -1.11
N ALA A 101 -1.15 -14.11 -0.65
CA ALA A 101 -2.41 -13.98 -1.37
C ALA A 101 -2.77 -12.49 -1.55
N ASN A 102 -3.42 -12.16 -2.69
CA ASN A 102 -3.86 -10.78 -2.92
C ASN A 102 -5.07 -10.41 -2.07
N VAL A 103 -5.81 -11.43 -1.62
CA VAL A 103 -6.99 -11.32 -0.76
C VAL A 103 -6.82 -12.21 0.46
N VAL A 104 -7.15 -11.71 1.64
CA VAL A 104 -7.10 -12.46 2.91
C VAL A 104 -8.41 -12.25 3.68
N PRO A 105 -9.14 -13.32 4.02
CA PRO A 105 -8.84 -14.76 3.79
C PRO A 105 -8.72 -15.11 2.31
N ASN A 106 -7.83 -16.07 2.00
CA ASN A 106 -7.62 -16.53 0.64
C ASN A 106 -8.82 -17.35 0.12
N ILE A 107 -9.56 -16.77 -0.82
CA ILE A 107 -10.74 -17.41 -1.43
C ILE A 107 -10.44 -18.03 -2.81
N GLU A 108 -9.20 -17.98 -3.26
CA GLU A 108 -8.81 -18.29 -4.65
C GLU A 108 -9.01 -19.76 -4.99
N GLU A 109 -8.83 -20.67 -4.02
CA GLU A 109 -9.09 -22.09 -4.23
C GLU A 109 -10.55 -22.40 -4.56
N THR A 110 -11.47 -21.52 -4.19
CA THR A 110 -12.91 -21.71 -4.36
C THR A 110 -13.54 -20.95 -5.52
N HIS A 111 -12.82 -19.92 -6.09
CA HIS A 111 -13.39 -18.98 -7.06
C HIS A 111 -12.55 -18.81 -8.33
N THR A 112 -11.60 -19.69 -8.62
CA THR A 112 -10.62 -19.57 -9.72
C THR A 112 -11.25 -19.49 -11.12
N GLU A 113 -12.47 -19.99 -11.33
CA GLU A 113 -13.09 -19.99 -12.66
C GLU A 113 -13.87 -18.69 -12.96
N ALA A 114 -14.30 -17.96 -11.94
CA ALA A 114 -15.22 -16.84 -12.10
C ALA A 114 -14.55 -15.48 -12.34
N ASN A 115 -13.27 -15.32 -11.96
CA ASN A 115 -12.58 -14.03 -12.03
C ASN A 115 -11.25 -14.15 -12.77
N TRP A 116 -11.17 -13.47 -13.95
CA TRP A 116 -9.96 -13.42 -14.76
C TRP A 116 -8.72 -12.97 -13.98
N LEU A 117 -8.85 -11.99 -13.08
CA LEU A 117 -7.75 -11.47 -12.27
C LEU A 117 -7.21 -12.54 -11.34
N MET A 118 -8.06 -13.22 -10.60
CA MET A 118 -7.66 -14.27 -9.67
C MET A 118 -7.03 -15.46 -10.39
N LYS A 119 -7.47 -15.76 -11.61
CA LYS A 119 -6.86 -16.82 -12.43
C LYS A 119 -5.43 -16.50 -12.86
N ASN A 120 -5.14 -15.25 -13.23
CA ASN A 120 -3.85 -14.85 -13.80
C ASN A 120 -2.87 -14.28 -12.76
N CYS A 121 -3.37 -13.75 -11.66
CA CYS A 121 -2.60 -13.18 -10.56
C CYS A 121 -3.20 -13.59 -9.21
N PRO A 122 -3.19 -14.90 -8.87
CA PRO A 122 -3.82 -15.38 -7.65
C PRO A 122 -3.09 -14.90 -6.39
N TYR A 123 -1.78 -14.76 -6.43
CA TYR A 123 -0.94 -14.33 -5.32
C TYR A 123 0.38 -13.74 -5.82
N GLY A 124 1.13 -13.13 -4.94
CA GLY A 124 2.48 -12.67 -5.22
C GLY A 124 2.55 -11.32 -5.97
N ALA A 125 1.44 -10.58 -6.07
CA ALA A 125 1.47 -9.24 -6.65
C ALA A 125 2.19 -8.26 -5.71
N SER A 126 3.17 -7.53 -6.25
CA SER A 126 3.79 -6.39 -5.57
C SER A 126 2.79 -5.26 -5.37
N GLY A 127 2.90 -4.55 -4.25
CA GLY A 127 1.92 -3.56 -3.83
C GLY A 127 0.70 -4.17 -3.11
N TRP A 128 0.54 -5.49 -3.17
CA TRP A 128 -0.44 -6.29 -2.42
C TRP A 128 0.23 -7.18 -1.39
N GLY A 129 1.02 -8.13 -1.82
CA GLY A 129 1.73 -9.06 -0.91
C GLY A 129 2.67 -8.37 0.08
N ASP A 130 3.10 -7.15 -0.23
CA ASP A 130 3.91 -6.32 0.66
C ASP A 130 3.18 -5.93 1.97
N ALA A 131 1.87 -6.17 2.06
CA ALA A 131 1.13 -6.08 3.32
C ALA A 131 1.80 -6.90 4.44
N ALA A 132 2.43 -8.02 4.10
CA ALA A 132 3.17 -8.85 5.04
C ALA A 132 4.36 -8.13 5.72
N THR A 133 4.93 -7.12 5.08
CA THR A 133 6.06 -6.33 5.62
C THR A 133 5.64 -4.92 6.04
N VAL A 134 4.78 -4.28 5.26
CA VAL A 134 4.37 -2.89 5.46
C VAL A 134 3.49 -2.74 6.71
N ILE A 135 2.45 -3.57 6.87
CA ILE A 135 1.51 -3.43 7.98
C ILE A 135 2.17 -3.69 9.34
N PRO A 136 2.97 -4.77 9.55
CA PRO A 136 3.68 -4.95 10.82
C PRO A 136 4.61 -3.79 11.15
N TRP A 137 5.29 -3.25 10.14
CA TRP A 137 6.17 -2.10 10.34
C TRP A 137 5.40 -0.83 10.73
N VAL A 138 4.30 -0.53 10.04
CA VAL A 138 3.42 0.62 10.38
C VAL A 138 2.88 0.48 11.81
N LEU A 139 2.38 -0.69 12.19
CA LEU A 139 1.88 -0.92 13.56
C LEU A 139 2.98 -0.70 14.59
N TYR A 140 4.18 -1.22 14.35
CA TYR A 140 5.32 -0.95 15.23
C TYR A 140 5.62 0.54 15.36
N GLN A 141 5.63 1.28 14.25
CA GLN A 141 5.88 2.73 14.27
C GLN A 141 4.79 3.51 15.01
N MET A 142 3.52 3.11 14.85
CA MET A 142 2.38 3.82 15.43
C MET A 142 2.19 3.52 16.91
N TYR A 143 2.49 2.30 17.36
CA TYR A 143 2.20 1.86 18.74
C TYR A 143 3.45 1.65 19.61
N GLY A 144 4.65 1.57 19.00
CA GLY A 144 5.91 1.37 19.73
C GLY A 144 6.10 -0.04 20.30
N ASP A 145 5.22 -1.00 19.97
CA ASP A 145 5.24 -2.37 20.48
C ASP A 145 5.86 -3.32 19.44
N ASP A 146 7.01 -3.90 19.77
CA ASP A 146 7.75 -4.82 18.89
C ASP A 146 7.17 -6.23 18.84
N THR A 147 6.16 -6.54 19.65
CA THR A 147 5.52 -7.86 19.66
C THR A 147 4.88 -8.20 18.32
N ILE A 148 4.38 -7.19 17.58
CA ILE A 148 3.87 -7.38 16.24
C ILE A 148 4.98 -7.82 15.27
N LEU A 149 6.15 -7.21 15.34
CA LEU A 149 7.29 -7.60 14.53
C LEU A 149 7.72 -9.03 14.87
N ARG A 150 7.82 -9.39 16.17
CA ARG A 150 8.16 -10.77 16.58
C ARG A 150 7.21 -11.79 16.01
N SER A 151 5.91 -11.53 16.13
CA SER A 151 4.87 -12.46 15.68
C SER A 151 4.81 -12.61 14.17
N GLN A 152 5.06 -11.54 13.41
CA GLN A 152 4.98 -11.50 11.96
C GLN A 152 6.32 -11.73 11.24
N TYR A 153 7.43 -11.72 11.97
CA TYR A 153 8.77 -11.87 11.37
C TYR A 153 8.92 -13.08 10.43
N PRO A 154 8.42 -14.28 10.80
CA PRO A 154 8.48 -15.43 9.88
C PRO A 154 7.73 -15.20 8.56
N SER A 155 6.57 -14.55 8.61
CA SER A 155 5.78 -14.20 7.41
C SER A 155 6.48 -13.14 6.56
N MET A 156 6.98 -12.06 7.18
CA MET A 156 7.78 -11.02 6.52
C MET A 156 8.97 -11.63 5.78
N LYS A 157 9.71 -12.54 6.45
CA LYS A 157 10.89 -13.20 5.90
C LYS A 157 10.52 -14.06 4.70
N ARG A 158 9.49 -14.90 4.79
CA ARG A 158 9.01 -15.74 3.69
C ARG A 158 8.63 -14.91 2.47
N TRP A 159 7.97 -13.76 2.66
CA TRP A 159 7.60 -12.88 1.57
C TRP A 159 8.82 -12.31 0.84
N VAL A 160 9.81 -11.78 1.57
CA VAL A 160 11.01 -11.23 0.95
C VAL A 160 11.85 -12.32 0.29
N ASP A 161 11.95 -13.50 0.90
CA ASP A 161 12.67 -14.65 0.32
C ASP A 161 11.95 -15.16 -0.95
N PHE A 162 10.61 -15.15 -0.99
CA PHE A 162 9.82 -15.41 -2.20
C PHE A 162 10.16 -14.42 -3.33
N MET A 163 10.15 -13.11 -3.03
CA MET A 163 10.51 -12.11 -4.04
C MET A 163 11.94 -12.31 -4.54
N ARG A 164 12.86 -12.61 -3.64
CA ARG A 164 14.26 -12.91 -3.97
C ARG A 164 14.41 -14.13 -4.86
N ALA A 165 13.69 -15.21 -4.56
CA ALA A 165 13.72 -16.45 -5.35
C ALA A 165 13.13 -16.27 -6.75
N ASN A 166 12.21 -15.31 -6.94
CA ASN A 166 11.57 -14.99 -8.21
C ASN A 166 12.16 -13.74 -8.87
N THR A 167 13.42 -13.40 -8.58
CA THR A 167 14.15 -12.31 -9.23
C THR A 167 14.91 -12.84 -10.43
N GLN A 168 14.68 -12.25 -11.61
CA GLN A 168 15.35 -12.60 -12.86
C GLN A 168 16.01 -11.34 -13.44
N ASN A 169 17.27 -11.45 -13.87
CA ASN A 169 18.04 -10.32 -14.41
C ASN A 169 18.04 -9.06 -13.51
N GLY A 170 18.02 -9.27 -12.18
CA GLY A 170 18.00 -8.21 -11.18
C GLY A 170 16.61 -7.61 -10.89
N LEU A 171 15.57 -8.05 -11.58
CA LEU A 171 14.20 -7.56 -11.37
C LEU A 171 13.30 -8.67 -10.82
N PHE A 172 12.43 -8.31 -9.87
CA PHE A 172 11.39 -9.21 -9.41
C PHE A 172 10.38 -9.42 -10.55
N ASP A 173 10.25 -10.68 -10.98
CA ASP A 173 9.41 -11.10 -12.10
C ASP A 173 8.68 -12.40 -11.74
N PHE A 174 7.42 -12.26 -11.34
CA PHE A 174 6.58 -13.38 -10.95
C PHE A 174 5.17 -13.21 -11.50
N LYS A 175 4.77 -14.10 -12.41
CA LYS A 175 3.43 -14.11 -13.01
C LYS A 175 2.98 -12.70 -13.47
N MET A 176 1.70 -12.49 -13.57
CA MET A 176 1.15 -11.16 -13.84
C MET A 176 1.24 -10.30 -12.58
N GLN A 177 1.69 -9.05 -12.74
CA GLN A 177 1.72 -8.04 -11.70
C GLN A 177 0.64 -7.00 -11.92
N LEU A 178 0.05 -6.47 -10.85
CA LEU A 178 -1.07 -5.53 -10.94
C LEU A 178 -0.61 -4.09 -11.22
N GLY A 179 0.59 -3.73 -10.78
CA GLY A 179 1.20 -2.44 -11.08
C GLY A 179 0.45 -1.24 -10.48
N ASP A 180 0.37 -0.16 -11.25
CA ASP A 180 -0.37 1.07 -10.92
C ASP A 180 -1.84 0.88 -11.30
N TRP A 181 -2.60 0.23 -10.41
CA TRP A 181 -3.95 -0.25 -10.66
C TRP A 181 -4.97 0.89 -10.67
N VAL A 182 -5.81 0.93 -11.69
CA VAL A 182 -6.88 1.93 -11.87
C VAL A 182 -6.35 3.38 -11.85
N ALA A 183 -5.13 3.59 -12.33
CA ALA A 183 -4.55 4.92 -12.40
C ALA A 183 -5.28 5.81 -13.43
N LEU A 184 -5.28 7.13 -13.17
CA LEU A 184 -5.96 8.10 -14.04
C LEU A 184 -5.34 8.24 -15.44
N ASP A 185 -4.15 7.72 -15.64
CA ASP A 185 -3.43 7.68 -16.91
C ASP A 185 -3.52 6.31 -17.62
N ALA A 186 -4.41 5.45 -17.14
CA ALA A 186 -4.70 4.19 -17.81
C ALA A 186 -5.39 4.42 -19.16
N GLU A 187 -5.06 3.57 -20.15
CA GLU A 187 -5.75 3.58 -21.44
C GLU A 187 -7.25 3.24 -21.26
N PRO A 188 -8.14 3.81 -22.08
CA PRO A 188 -9.58 3.54 -21.99
C PRO A 188 -9.89 2.04 -22.00
N GLY A 189 -10.57 1.56 -20.96
CA GLY A 189 -10.92 0.14 -20.79
C GLY A 189 -9.83 -0.72 -20.15
N SER A 190 -8.67 -0.14 -19.81
CA SER A 190 -7.61 -0.81 -19.07
C SER A 190 -7.71 -0.48 -17.57
N TYR A 191 -7.38 -1.46 -16.73
CA TYR A 191 -7.16 -1.23 -15.30
C TYR A 191 -5.70 -0.88 -14.98
N PHE A 192 -4.78 -1.08 -15.92
CA PHE A 192 -3.35 -0.84 -15.73
C PHE A 192 -2.99 0.58 -16.12
N GLY A 193 -2.37 1.31 -15.19
CA GLY A 193 -1.83 2.64 -15.45
C GLY A 193 -0.60 2.62 -16.36
N ALA A 194 -0.16 3.80 -16.78
CA ALA A 194 0.98 3.97 -17.68
C ALA A 194 2.34 3.65 -17.03
N THR A 195 2.41 3.48 -15.70
CA THR A 195 3.64 3.08 -15.00
C THR A 195 3.94 1.61 -15.27
N PRO A 196 5.13 1.25 -15.80
CA PRO A 196 5.50 -0.13 -16.03
C PRO A 196 5.39 -0.99 -14.77
N THR A 197 4.75 -2.15 -14.87
CA THR A 197 4.58 -3.08 -13.74
C THR A 197 5.92 -3.56 -13.16
N ALA A 198 6.94 -3.75 -13.99
CA ALA A 198 8.28 -4.08 -13.53
C ALA A 198 8.90 -3.00 -12.63
N LEU A 199 8.60 -1.72 -12.89
CA LEU A 199 9.06 -0.61 -12.06
C LEU A 199 8.39 -0.63 -10.68
N THR A 200 7.06 -0.80 -10.64
CA THR A 200 6.32 -0.88 -9.36
C THR A 200 6.75 -2.10 -8.57
N SER A 201 6.89 -3.25 -9.22
CA SER A 201 7.31 -4.49 -8.59
C SER A 201 8.69 -4.39 -7.96
N GLN A 202 9.66 -3.86 -8.70
CA GLN A 202 11.01 -3.68 -8.17
C GLN A 202 11.08 -2.66 -7.03
N ALA A 203 10.27 -1.60 -7.10
CA ALA A 203 10.20 -0.62 -6.03
C ALA A 203 9.69 -1.23 -4.71
N TYR A 204 8.63 -2.03 -4.77
CA TYR A 204 8.09 -2.71 -3.59
C TYR A 204 9.00 -3.82 -3.08
N TYR A 205 9.68 -4.54 -3.96
CA TYR A 205 10.70 -5.50 -3.53
C TYR A 205 11.82 -4.84 -2.71
N ALA A 206 12.32 -3.71 -3.19
CA ALA A 206 13.33 -2.95 -2.45
C ALA A 206 12.79 -2.44 -1.10
N LEU A 207 11.54 -1.95 -1.05
CA LEU A 207 10.87 -1.53 0.18
C LEU A 207 10.74 -2.69 1.16
N SER A 208 10.17 -3.83 0.75
CA SER A 208 9.95 -4.98 1.62
C SER A 208 11.26 -5.53 2.19
N ALA A 209 12.33 -5.58 1.40
CA ALA A 209 13.66 -5.95 1.88
C ALA A 209 14.20 -4.96 2.92
N GLN A 210 13.97 -3.65 2.73
CA GLN A 210 14.34 -2.62 3.70
C GLN A 210 13.59 -2.80 5.02
N LEU A 211 12.28 -2.97 4.96
CA LEU A 211 11.43 -3.11 6.15
C LEU A 211 11.79 -4.36 6.95
N LEU A 212 12.09 -5.46 6.27
CA LEU A 212 12.55 -6.68 6.93
C LEU A 212 13.92 -6.49 7.61
N ALA A 213 14.86 -5.80 6.97
CA ALA A 213 16.16 -5.48 7.56
C ALA A 213 15.99 -4.64 8.84
N LEU A 214 15.16 -3.61 8.79
CA LEU A 214 14.84 -2.76 9.94
C LEU A 214 14.14 -3.55 11.07
N ALA A 215 13.19 -4.42 10.73
CA ALA A 215 12.53 -5.28 11.70
C ALA A 215 13.53 -6.24 12.37
N ALA A 216 14.47 -6.82 11.59
CA ALA A 216 15.54 -7.65 12.11
C ALA A 216 16.46 -6.88 13.08
N GLU A 217 16.77 -5.62 12.77
CA GLU A 217 17.56 -4.74 13.64
C GLU A 217 16.85 -4.47 14.97
N VAL A 218 15.55 -4.09 14.92
CA VAL A 218 14.72 -3.89 16.12
C VAL A 218 14.68 -5.14 17.00
N LEU A 219 14.56 -6.32 16.37
CA LEU A 219 14.50 -7.60 17.08
C LEU A 219 15.87 -8.13 17.51
N GLY A 220 16.98 -7.44 17.20
CA GLY A 220 18.33 -7.84 17.58
C GLY A 220 18.92 -8.96 16.73
N ASN A 221 18.28 -9.34 15.62
CA ASN A 221 18.79 -10.35 14.68
C ASN A 221 19.77 -9.71 13.68
N ARG A 222 21.01 -9.54 14.12
CA ARG A 222 22.07 -8.87 13.33
C ARG A 222 22.35 -9.56 12.01
N GLN A 223 22.35 -10.89 11.98
CA GLN A 223 22.64 -11.64 10.76
C GLN A 223 21.60 -11.36 9.66
N ASP A 224 20.31 -11.43 10.00
CA ASP A 224 19.25 -11.13 9.04
C ASP A 224 19.23 -9.63 8.69
N ALA A 225 19.50 -8.73 9.65
CA ALA A 225 19.57 -7.29 9.38
C ALA A 225 20.63 -6.98 8.30
N GLU A 226 21.83 -7.53 8.41
CA GLU A 226 22.89 -7.38 7.42
C GLU A 226 22.53 -8.01 6.07
N LEU A 227 21.97 -9.22 6.08
CA LEU A 227 21.55 -9.94 4.88
C LEU A 227 20.51 -9.13 4.10
N TYR A 228 19.41 -8.74 4.75
CA TYR A 228 18.30 -8.07 4.06
C TYR A 228 18.61 -6.60 3.72
N ALA A 229 19.48 -5.93 4.49
CA ALA A 229 20.06 -4.66 4.07
C ALA A 229 20.90 -4.81 2.78
N GLY A 230 21.58 -5.94 2.62
CA GLY A 230 22.28 -6.31 1.38
C GLY A 230 21.29 -6.49 0.21
N VAL A 231 20.21 -7.24 0.44
CA VAL A 231 19.14 -7.45 -0.55
C VAL A 231 18.50 -6.12 -0.97
N HIS A 232 18.15 -5.26 -0.02
CA HIS A 232 17.64 -3.92 -0.29
C HIS A 232 18.60 -3.11 -1.17
N ARG A 233 19.89 -3.05 -0.80
CA ARG A 233 20.89 -2.30 -1.58
C ARG A 233 20.99 -2.80 -3.02
N GLN A 234 20.99 -4.12 -3.22
CA GLN A 234 21.04 -4.70 -4.56
C GLN A 234 19.75 -4.36 -5.34
N ALA A 235 18.57 -4.57 -4.76
CA ALA A 235 17.31 -4.25 -5.39
C ALA A 235 17.19 -2.74 -5.78
N ALA A 236 17.72 -1.85 -4.93
CA ALA A 236 17.77 -0.42 -5.22
C ALA A 236 18.76 -0.06 -6.34
N GLN A 237 19.91 -0.77 -6.42
CA GLN A 237 20.84 -0.61 -7.52
C GLN A 237 20.25 -1.10 -8.84
N ASP A 238 19.60 -2.25 -8.84
CA ASP A 238 18.93 -2.81 -10.00
C ASP A 238 17.76 -1.91 -10.47
N PHE A 239 17.00 -1.36 -9.52
CA PHE A 239 16.01 -0.33 -9.82
C PHE A 239 16.64 0.88 -10.52
N ALA A 240 17.73 1.41 -9.97
CA ALA A 240 18.39 2.57 -10.55
C ALA A 240 18.97 2.28 -11.94
N ALA A 241 19.53 1.10 -12.16
CA ALA A 241 20.10 0.68 -13.44
C ALA A 241 19.04 0.51 -14.54
N ASN A 242 17.84 0.02 -14.18
CA ASN A 242 16.78 -0.27 -15.16
C ASN A 242 15.85 0.92 -15.42
N PHE A 243 15.62 1.78 -14.42
CA PHE A 243 14.58 2.81 -14.49
C PHE A 243 15.09 4.24 -14.44
N PHE A 244 16.42 4.46 -14.41
CA PHE A 244 17.02 5.77 -14.61
C PHE A 244 17.98 5.77 -15.81
N THR A 245 17.92 6.83 -16.58
CA THR A 245 18.89 7.10 -17.64
C THR A 245 20.19 7.69 -17.07
N LEU A 246 21.26 7.70 -17.84
CA LEU A 246 22.57 8.21 -17.40
C LEU A 246 22.56 9.69 -16.97
N ASP A 247 21.64 10.50 -17.50
CA ASP A 247 21.43 11.89 -17.11
C ASP A 247 20.49 12.08 -15.92
N GLY A 248 19.97 10.97 -15.35
CA GLY A 248 19.13 10.96 -14.15
C GLY A 248 17.65 11.22 -14.42
N ALA A 249 17.20 10.97 -15.64
CA ALA A 249 15.78 10.89 -15.93
C ALA A 249 15.24 9.52 -15.61
N MET A 250 14.00 9.44 -15.13
CA MET A 250 13.30 8.15 -15.09
C MET A 250 12.86 7.76 -16.51
N THR A 251 12.91 6.48 -16.81
CA THR A 251 12.42 5.93 -18.08
C THR A 251 10.90 6.07 -18.21
N ALA A 252 10.17 5.94 -17.10
CA ALA A 252 8.73 6.21 -17.02
C ALA A 252 8.48 7.63 -16.49
N GLN A 253 7.70 8.42 -17.23
CA GLN A 253 7.39 9.83 -16.89
C GLN A 253 6.03 9.96 -16.22
N THR A 254 5.65 9.00 -15.39
CA THR A 254 4.39 9.00 -14.62
C THR A 254 4.59 9.57 -13.23
N GLN A 255 3.52 10.04 -12.61
CA GLN A 255 3.55 10.53 -11.23
C GLN A 255 3.95 9.40 -10.28
N THR A 256 3.34 8.23 -10.41
CA THR A 256 3.58 7.05 -9.58
C THR A 256 5.04 6.62 -9.61
N ALA A 257 5.68 6.55 -10.80
CA ALA A 257 7.07 6.19 -10.92
C ALA A 257 7.99 7.11 -10.09
N HIS A 258 7.76 8.43 -10.16
CA HIS A 258 8.55 9.40 -9.41
C HIS A 258 8.29 9.34 -7.89
N ILE A 259 7.03 9.16 -7.49
CA ILE A 259 6.65 9.05 -6.08
C ILE A 259 7.28 7.81 -5.45
N LEU A 260 7.16 6.64 -6.07
CA LEU A 260 7.76 5.40 -5.57
C LEU A 260 9.28 5.53 -5.44
N ALA A 261 9.96 6.07 -6.47
CA ALA A 261 11.40 6.25 -6.43
C ALA A 261 11.86 7.18 -5.30
N LEU A 262 11.09 8.25 -5.01
CA LEU A 262 11.41 9.19 -3.95
C LEU A 262 11.03 8.66 -2.57
N ARG A 263 9.81 8.13 -2.43
CA ARG A 263 9.27 7.66 -1.14
C ARG A 263 10.04 6.48 -0.59
N PHE A 264 10.46 5.55 -1.45
CA PHE A 264 11.22 4.36 -1.07
C PHE A 264 12.74 4.55 -1.11
N GLY A 265 13.21 5.79 -1.33
CA GLY A 265 14.64 6.11 -1.29
C GLY A 265 15.46 5.55 -2.46
N LEU A 266 14.82 5.16 -3.57
CA LEU A 266 15.45 4.51 -4.72
C LEU A 266 16.09 5.49 -5.71
N THR A 267 15.83 6.79 -5.55
CA THR A 267 16.47 7.82 -6.37
C THR A 267 17.92 8.02 -5.95
N PRO A 268 18.90 7.80 -6.85
CA PRO A 268 20.29 8.10 -6.55
C PRO A 268 20.49 9.53 -6.03
N GLN A 269 21.28 9.69 -4.97
CA GLN A 269 21.44 10.98 -4.27
C GLN A 269 21.77 12.16 -5.20
N LYS A 270 22.65 11.91 -6.19
CA LYS A 270 23.04 12.92 -7.19
C LYS A 270 21.89 13.45 -8.06
N TRP A 271 20.75 12.73 -8.11
CA TRP A 271 19.60 13.08 -8.95
C TRP A 271 18.34 13.50 -8.15
N LYS A 272 18.35 13.31 -6.83
CA LYS A 272 17.19 13.53 -5.97
C LYS A 272 16.57 14.93 -6.16
N GLN A 273 17.38 15.98 -6.18
CA GLN A 273 16.89 17.34 -6.41
C GLN A 273 16.36 17.58 -7.84
N LYS A 274 17.01 17.00 -8.85
CA LYS A 274 16.53 17.08 -10.24
C LYS A 274 15.17 16.41 -10.42
N THR A 275 14.97 15.26 -9.79
CA THR A 275 13.71 14.52 -9.85
C THR A 275 12.57 15.31 -9.24
N ILE A 276 12.78 15.90 -8.06
CA ILE A 276 11.76 16.70 -7.38
C ILE A 276 11.45 18.00 -8.13
N GLN A 277 12.47 18.81 -8.42
CA GLN A 277 12.25 20.17 -8.90
C GLN A 277 11.88 20.25 -10.38
N ARG A 278 12.49 19.40 -11.21
CA ARG A 278 12.35 19.53 -12.67
C ARG A 278 11.31 18.60 -13.27
N ARG A 279 10.97 17.50 -12.60
CA ARG A 279 10.14 16.46 -13.18
C ARG A 279 8.84 16.22 -12.44
N LEU A 280 8.86 16.00 -11.13
CA LEU A 280 7.65 15.72 -10.38
C LEU A 280 6.70 16.93 -10.33
N ARG A 281 7.21 18.14 -10.07
CA ARG A 281 6.39 19.36 -10.05
C ARG A 281 5.58 19.58 -11.34
N PRO A 282 6.19 19.54 -12.56
CA PRO A 282 5.42 19.70 -13.79
C PRO A 282 4.38 18.60 -14.02
N ILE A 283 4.66 17.36 -13.60
CA ILE A 283 3.72 16.23 -13.73
C ILE A 283 2.51 16.46 -12.83
N ILE A 284 2.73 16.78 -11.55
CA ILE A 284 1.67 17.09 -10.59
C ILE A 284 0.80 18.24 -11.11
N TRP A 285 1.43 19.34 -11.60
CA TRP A 285 0.70 20.48 -12.12
C TRP A 285 -0.14 20.17 -13.36
N ARG A 286 0.33 19.30 -14.25
CA ARG A 286 -0.42 18.88 -15.44
C ARG A 286 -1.62 18.00 -15.10
N GLN A 287 -1.45 17.04 -14.18
CA GLN A 287 -2.51 16.12 -13.77
C GLN A 287 -3.56 16.77 -12.86
N ALA A 288 -3.16 17.74 -12.04
CA ALA A 288 -4.07 18.46 -11.16
C ALA A 288 -5.05 19.39 -11.91
N GLY A 289 -4.81 19.68 -13.20
CA GLY A 289 -5.70 20.44 -14.07
C GLY A 289 -6.18 21.77 -13.48
N SER A 290 -7.31 22.29 -13.97
CA SER A 290 -7.93 23.54 -13.51
C SER A 290 -8.45 23.53 -12.06
N GLY A 291 -8.48 22.37 -11.39
CA GLY A 291 -8.91 22.24 -9.99
C GLY A 291 -7.95 22.89 -8.98
N LEU A 292 -6.63 22.78 -9.21
CA LEU A 292 -5.62 23.41 -8.35
C LEU A 292 -5.57 24.95 -8.50
N THR A 293 -5.95 25.47 -9.65
CA THR A 293 -6.10 26.92 -9.86
C THR A 293 -7.19 27.51 -8.95
N ARG A 294 -8.15 26.71 -8.57
CA ARG A 294 -9.20 27.08 -7.61
C ARG A 294 -8.69 27.12 -6.16
N LEU A 295 -7.83 26.19 -5.77
CA LEU A 295 -7.20 26.14 -4.44
C LEU A 295 -6.20 27.30 -4.25
N HIS A 296 -5.46 27.68 -5.30
CA HIS A 296 -4.57 28.84 -5.26
C HIS A 296 -5.34 30.18 -5.11
N ARG A 297 -6.58 30.28 -5.63
CA ARG A 297 -7.45 31.45 -5.42
C ARG A 297 -8.04 31.52 -4.02
N LEU A 298 -7.99 30.45 -3.24
CA LEU A 298 -8.44 30.41 -1.84
C LEU A 298 -7.33 30.75 -0.84
N GLY A 299 -6.17 31.25 -1.30
CA GLY A 299 -5.13 31.76 -0.42
C GLY A 299 -4.22 30.70 0.23
N TRP A 300 -4.27 29.46 -0.21
CA TRP A 300 -3.37 28.41 0.28
C TRP A 300 -2.01 28.47 -0.41
N GLY A 301 -1.25 29.52 -0.06
CA GLY A 301 0.17 29.70 -0.45
C GLY A 301 1.17 28.95 0.44
N GLY A 302 0.74 27.96 1.19
CA GLY A 302 1.60 27.15 2.04
C GLY A 302 2.26 26.03 1.25
N THR A 303 3.58 26.00 1.23
CA THR A 303 4.38 24.86 0.80
C THR A 303 4.02 23.68 1.69
N MET A 304 3.33 22.64 1.16
CA MET A 304 3.20 21.38 1.88
C MET A 304 4.61 20.78 2.02
N VAL A 305 5.23 21.04 3.14
CA VAL A 305 6.40 20.29 3.59
C VAL A 305 5.83 19.08 4.34
N TRP A 306 5.88 17.92 3.72
CA TRP A 306 5.69 16.67 4.42
C TRP A 306 6.83 16.53 5.43
N PRO A 307 6.57 16.29 6.71
CA PRO A 307 7.64 16.01 7.64
C PRO A 307 8.38 14.77 7.16
N ALA A 308 9.70 14.90 7.09
CA ALA A 308 10.58 13.76 6.91
C ALA A 308 10.51 12.94 8.20
N CYS A 309 9.95 11.74 8.13
CA CYS A 309 10.23 10.64 9.05
C CYS A 309 11.12 9.64 8.34
#